data_90c4209c8b2fefb79fa9d017b11f5c97
#
_entry.id   90c4209c8b2fefb79fa9d017b11f5c97
#
_cell.length_a   1.000
_cell.length_b   1.000
_cell.length_c   1.000
_cell.angle_alpha   90.00
_cell.angle_beta   90.00
_cell.angle_gamma   90.00
#
_symmetry.space_group_name_H-M   'P 1'
#
loop_
_entity.id
_entity.type
_entity.pdbx_description
1 polymer ?
#
loop_
_entity_poly.entity_id
_entity_poly.type
_entity_poly.pdbx_seq_one_letter_code
_entity_poly.pdbx_strand_id
1 'polypeptide(L)'
;MKTHILRHGQTEYSTKYLVNGDPSVPVQLSEEGVRSCQRAWTVLPLHSLRTWVASGFPRAQQTALLLTGVPAADLVIEDRLNELDYGEFEGGPFLGYGDWLDRRGAWRRPPGAAESQREGIRRMLLGVQACLALPGPRLLVSHGLLLSVLFWQQNRPAGEAMPLFFPEAPCLQPLDVQDAVLGGWIADLLSDLDAEASQDPDDRGDAAI
;
A
#
# COMPACT_ATOMS: atom_id res chain seq x y z
N MET A 1 19.74 -6.12 5.74
CA MET A 1 19.27 -6.79 4.50
C MET A 1 18.50 -5.78 3.68
N LYS A 2 18.05 -6.13 2.47
CA LYS A 2 17.35 -5.20 1.57
C LYS A 2 15.92 -5.69 1.31
N THR A 3 14.96 -4.76 1.33
CA THR A 3 13.58 -5.00 0.96
C THR A 3 13.24 -4.20 -0.29
N HIS A 4 12.60 -4.85 -1.25
CA HIS A 4 12.07 -4.27 -2.47
C HIS A 4 10.56 -4.20 -2.32
N ILE A 5 9.97 -3.03 -2.49
CA ILE A 5 8.52 -2.84 -2.39
C ILE A 5 8.01 -2.30 -3.71
N LEU A 6 6.93 -2.87 -4.23
CA LEU A 6 6.34 -2.52 -5.52
C LEU A 6 4.82 -2.28 -5.38
N ARG A 7 4.31 -1.30 -6.13
CA ARG A 7 2.91 -1.27 -6.51
C ARG A 7 2.67 -2.34 -7.58
N HIS A 8 1.57 -3.09 -7.48
CA HIS A 8 1.15 -4.05 -8.50
C HIS A 8 1.15 -3.47 -9.93
N GLY A 9 1.18 -4.33 -10.94
CA GLY A 9 1.08 -3.94 -12.34
C GLY A 9 -0.26 -3.28 -12.68
N GLN A 10 -0.35 -2.68 -13.87
CA GLN A 10 -1.54 -1.96 -14.33
C GLN A 10 -2.77 -2.86 -14.38
N THR A 11 -3.93 -2.32 -14.04
CA THR A 11 -5.26 -2.92 -14.14
C THR A 11 -6.18 -2.01 -14.95
N GLU A 12 -7.34 -2.51 -15.40
CA GLU A 12 -8.37 -1.66 -16.03
C GLU A 12 -8.89 -0.59 -15.06
N TYR A 13 -8.91 -0.88 -13.75
CA TYR A 13 -9.31 0.09 -12.72
C TYR A 13 -8.28 1.20 -12.59
N SER A 14 -6.99 0.86 -12.50
CA SER A 14 -5.94 1.88 -12.37
C SER A 14 -5.84 2.81 -13.59
N THR A 15 -6.10 2.31 -14.80
CA THR A 15 -6.13 3.16 -16.01
C THR A 15 -7.29 4.14 -16.07
N LYS A 16 -8.38 3.83 -15.36
CA LYS A 16 -9.59 4.66 -15.30
C LYS A 16 -9.68 5.45 -14.00
N TYR A 17 -8.63 5.39 -13.15
CA TYR A 17 -8.61 6.01 -11.83
C TYR A 17 -9.81 5.58 -10.95
N LEU A 18 -10.19 4.30 -11.03
CA LEU A 18 -11.21 3.71 -10.17
C LEU A 18 -10.56 3.11 -8.92
N VAL A 19 -11.23 3.25 -7.77
CA VAL A 19 -10.78 2.65 -6.51
C VAL A 19 -11.24 1.20 -6.40
N ASN A 20 -10.41 0.34 -5.79
CA ASN A 20 -10.74 -1.03 -5.46
C ASN A 20 -10.01 -1.43 -4.17
N GLY A 21 -10.75 -1.40 -3.08
CA GLY A 21 -10.32 -1.78 -1.74
C GLY A 21 -10.99 -3.05 -1.21
N ASP A 22 -11.90 -3.65 -1.96
CA ASP A 22 -12.53 -4.92 -1.63
C ASP A 22 -11.84 -6.08 -2.35
N PRO A 23 -11.13 -6.99 -1.63
CA PRO A 23 -10.47 -8.13 -2.24
C PRO A 23 -11.45 -9.16 -2.83
N SER A 24 -12.74 -9.12 -2.45
CA SER A 24 -13.77 -9.97 -3.05
C SER A 24 -14.15 -9.55 -4.47
N VAL A 25 -13.82 -8.30 -4.86
CA VAL A 25 -13.92 -7.81 -6.24
C VAL A 25 -12.64 -8.19 -7.00
N PRO A 26 -12.64 -9.23 -7.85
CA PRO A 26 -11.42 -9.84 -8.38
C PRO A 26 -10.84 -9.04 -9.55
N VAL A 27 -10.33 -7.83 -9.28
CA VAL A 27 -9.65 -7.02 -10.28
C VAL A 27 -8.29 -7.63 -10.61
N GLN A 28 -8.12 -8.03 -11.88
CA GLN A 28 -6.92 -8.66 -12.43
C GLN A 28 -6.02 -7.62 -13.10
N LEU A 29 -4.77 -8.00 -13.42
CA LEU A 29 -3.91 -7.20 -14.28
C LEU A 29 -4.54 -7.04 -15.67
N SER A 30 -4.39 -5.86 -16.27
CA SER A 30 -4.68 -5.67 -17.70
C SER A 30 -3.65 -6.42 -18.54
N GLU A 31 -3.93 -6.61 -19.85
CA GLU A 31 -2.93 -7.19 -20.76
C GLU A 31 -1.61 -6.41 -20.75
N GLU A 32 -1.66 -5.07 -20.69
CA GLU A 32 -0.45 -4.25 -20.58
C GLU A 32 0.21 -4.41 -19.22
N GLY A 33 -0.55 -4.58 -18.13
CA GLY A 33 -0.03 -4.92 -16.81
C GLY A 33 0.78 -6.23 -16.83
N VAL A 34 0.26 -7.26 -17.45
CA VAL A 34 0.95 -8.56 -17.64
C VAL A 34 2.24 -8.37 -18.43
N ARG A 35 2.16 -7.71 -19.61
CA ARG A 35 3.35 -7.43 -20.46
C ARG A 35 4.42 -6.62 -19.71
N SER A 36 3.98 -5.64 -18.92
CA SER A 36 4.90 -4.80 -18.13
C SER A 36 5.60 -5.58 -17.02
N CYS A 37 4.90 -6.47 -16.33
CA CYS A 37 5.51 -7.38 -15.36
C CYS A 37 6.57 -8.28 -16.02
N GLN A 38 6.28 -8.85 -17.17
CA GLN A 38 7.22 -9.70 -17.91
C GLN A 38 8.48 -8.92 -18.35
N ARG A 39 8.34 -7.66 -18.76
CA ARG A 39 9.50 -6.79 -19.06
C ARG A 39 10.30 -6.44 -17.80
N ALA A 40 9.63 -6.14 -16.69
CA ALA A 40 10.27 -5.75 -15.44
C ALA A 40 11.12 -6.87 -14.82
N TRP A 41 10.79 -8.14 -15.07
CA TRP A 41 11.62 -9.30 -14.68
C TRP A 41 13.08 -9.13 -15.07
N THR A 42 13.37 -8.57 -16.23
CA THR A 42 14.75 -8.49 -16.78
C THR A 42 15.61 -7.42 -16.11
N VAL A 43 15.02 -6.48 -15.38
CA VAL A 43 15.73 -5.33 -14.79
C VAL A 43 15.75 -5.33 -13.27
N LEU A 44 14.91 -6.12 -12.62
CA LEU A 44 14.87 -6.23 -11.17
C LEU A 44 15.86 -7.31 -10.67
N PRO A 45 16.57 -7.09 -9.54
CA PRO A 45 17.56 -8.05 -9.00
C PRO A 45 16.87 -9.23 -8.28
N LEU A 46 15.99 -9.93 -8.99
CA LEU A 46 15.07 -10.93 -8.40
C LEU A 46 15.76 -12.27 -8.01
N HIS A 47 16.93 -12.57 -8.57
CA HIS A 47 17.63 -13.85 -8.34
C HIS A 47 18.26 -13.98 -6.96
N SER A 48 18.36 -12.91 -6.19
CA SER A 48 18.90 -12.93 -4.83
C SER A 48 17.81 -12.96 -3.75
N LEU A 49 16.54 -12.88 -4.15
CA LEU A 49 15.42 -12.86 -3.22
C LEU A 49 15.25 -14.20 -2.49
N ARG A 50 14.88 -14.13 -1.22
CA ARG A 50 14.60 -15.29 -0.36
C ARG A 50 13.14 -15.39 0.04
N THR A 51 12.41 -14.28 -0.03
CA THR A 51 11.00 -14.23 0.36
C THR A 51 10.22 -13.34 -0.62
N TRP A 52 9.06 -13.81 -0.98
CA TRP A 52 8.13 -13.13 -1.87
C TRP A 52 6.80 -12.97 -1.13
N VAL A 53 6.35 -11.73 -1.01
CA VAL A 53 5.15 -11.37 -0.27
C VAL A 53 4.22 -10.61 -1.20
N ALA A 54 2.94 -10.86 -1.12
CA ALA A 54 1.91 -10.06 -1.78
C ALA A 54 0.74 -9.80 -0.82
N SER A 55 -0.02 -8.74 -1.11
CA SER A 55 -1.33 -8.56 -0.49
C SER A 55 -2.31 -9.66 -0.91
N GLY A 56 -3.47 -9.73 -0.23
CA GLY A 56 -4.55 -10.66 -0.58
C GLY A 56 -5.22 -10.41 -1.95
N PHE A 57 -4.91 -9.29 -2.61
CA PHE A 57 -5.53 -8.92 -3.89
C PHE A 57 -4.98 -9.72 -5.09
N PRO A 58 -5.85 -10.24 -5.99
CA PRO A 58 -5.42 -11.00 -7.15
C PRO A 58 -4.36 -10.29 -8.01
N ARG A 59 -4.50 -8.98 -8.27
CA ARG A 59 -3.53 -8.18 -9.04
C ARG A 59 -2.14 -8.13 -8.42
N ALA A 60 -2.05 -8.11 -7.08
CA ALA A 60 -0.76 -8.10 -6.39
C ALA A 60 -0.10 -9.48 -6.45
N GLN A 61 -0.87 -10.54 -6.24
CA GLN A 61 -0.40 -11.92 -6.36
C GLN A 61 0.05 -12.23 -7.78
N GLN A 62 -0.74 -11.89 -8.81
CA GLN A 62 -0.35 -12.04 -10.21
C GLN A 62 0.95 -11.30 -10.53
N THR A 63 1.10 -10.06 -10.03
CA THR A 63 2.33 -9.29 -10.20
C THR A 63 3.52 -10.02 -9.60
N ALA A 64 3.42 -10.49 -8.35
CA ALA A 64 4.50 -11.22 -7.69
C ALA A 64 4.89 -12.49 -8.47
N LEU A 65 3.93 -13.29 -8.88
CA LEU A 65 4.16 -14.53 -9.62
C LEU A 65 4.79 -14.28 -11.00
N LEU A 66 4.33 -13.26 -11.73
CA LEU A 66 4.90 -12.89 -13.05
C LEU A 66 6.32 -12.34 -12.94
N LEU A 67 6.63 -11.61 -11.87
CA LEU A 67 7.96 -11.03 -11.65
C LEU A 67 8.98 -12.05 -11.16
N THR A 68 8.56 -13.05 -10.43
CA THR A 68 9.51 -13.95 -9.74
C THR A 68 9.54 -15.37 -10.32
N GLY A 69 8.46 -15.77 -11.01
CA GLY A 69 8.33 -17.14 -11.51
C GLY A 69 8.25 -18.20 -10.41
N VAL A 70 8.10 -17.81 -9.14
CA VAL A 70 7.98 -18.75 -8.03
C VAL A 70 6.64 -19.48 -8.08
N PRO A 71 6.58 -20.73 -7.55
CA PRO A 71 5.31 -21.41 -7.36
C PRO A 71 4.37 -20.60 -6.45
N ALA A 72 3.08 -20.61 -6.74
CA ALA A 72 2.09 -19.90 -5.92
C ALA A 72 2.10 -20.34 -4.43
N ALA A 73 2.48 -21.59 -4.17
CA ALA A 73 2.62 -22.13 -2.81
C ALA A 73 3.76 -21.50 -2.00
N ASP A 74 4.74 -20.89 -2.66
CA ASP A 74 5.89 -20.23 -2.01
C ASP A 74 5.64 -18.72 -1.79
N LEU A 75 4.54 -18.19 -2.32
CA LEU A 75 4.15 -16.79 -2.12
C LEU A 75 3.49 -16.62 -0.74
N VAL A 76 4.07 -15.77 0.08
CA VAL A 76 3.49 -15.40 1.38
C VAL A 76 2.41 -14.35 1.15
N ILE A 77 1.20 -14.57 1.65
CA ILE A 77 0.12 -13.58 1.64
C ILE A 77 0.10 -12.85 2.97
N GLU A 78 0.14 -11.52 2.88
CA GLU A 78 0.07 -10.62 4.04
C GLU A 78 -1.10 -9.64 3.85
N ASP A 79 -2.24 -9.94 4.45
CA ASP A 79 -3.48 -9.16 4.27
C ASP A 79 -3.39 -7.73 4.81
N ARG A 80 -2.47 -7.45 5.74
CA ARG A 80 -2.21 -6.08 6.18
C ARG A 80 -1.64 -5.20 5.08
N LEU A 81 -1.11 -5.77 3.99
CA LEU A 81 -0.67 -5.05 2.80
C LEU A 81 -1.81 -4.75 1.81
N ASN A 82 -3.06 -5.15 2.11
CA ASN A 82 -4.22 -4.87 1.27
C ASN A 82 -4.43 -3.37 1.06
N GLU A 83 -5.05 -3.00 -0.08
CA GLU A 83 -5.41 -1.62 -0.37
C GLU A 83 -6.42 -1.10 0.67
N LEU A 84 -6.59 0.21 0.72
CA LEU A 84 -7.53 0.89 1.59
C LEU A 84 -8.97 0.42 1.30
N ASP A 85 -9.75 0.23 2.35
CA ASP A 85 -11.19 0.01 2.23
C ASP A 85 -11.88 1.35 1.90
N TYR A 86 -12.46 1.44 0.71
CA TYR A 86 -13.11 2.64 0.22
C TYR A 86 -14.62 2.71 0.54
N GLY A 87 -15.19 1.67 1.15
CA GLY A 87 -16.61 1.60 1.51
C GLY A 87 -17.52 1.86 0.30
N GLU A 88 -18.46 2.81 0.42
CA GLU A 88 -19.42 3.12 -0.66
C GLU A 88 -18.78 3.73 -1.92
N PHE A 89 -17.50 4.11 -1.88
CA PHE A 89 -16.77 4.58 -3.07
C PHE A 89 -16.19 3.45 -3.91
N GLU A 90 -16.27 2.18 -3.45
CA GLU A 90 -15.76 1.01 -4.16
C GLU A 90 -16.21 0.98 -5.63
N GLY A 91 -15.28 0.76 -6.56
CA GLY A 91 -15.52 0.75 -8.00
C GLY A 91 -15.80 2.11 -8.64
N GLY A 92 -15.89 3.17 -7.83
CA GLY A 92 -16.08 4.55 -8.28
C GLY A 92 -14.77 5.27 -8.63
N PRO A 93 -14.86 6.49 -9.20
CA PRO A 93 -13.70 7.33 -9.47
C PRO A 93 -13.00 7.76 -8.18
N PHE A 94 -11.65 7.73 -8.17
CA PHE A 94 -10.84 8.23 -7.04
C PHE A 94 -11.19 9.67 -6.65
N LEU A 95 -11.56 10.51 -7.61
CA LEU A 95 -11.95 11.91 -7.34
C LEU A 95 -13.16 11.99 -6.38
N GLY A 96 -14.13 11.09 -6.48
CA GLY A 96 -15.26 11.06 -5.55
C GLY A 96 -14.84 10.79 -4.11
N TYR A 97 -13.96 9.82 -3.92
CA TYR A 97 -13.34 9.55 -2.62
C TYR A 97 -12.45 10.73 -2.17
N GLY A 98 -11.64 11.28 -3.08
CA GLY A 98 -10.78 12.43 -2.80
C GLY A 98 -11.54 13.65 -2.31
N ASP A 99 -12.63 14.01 -2.98
CA ASP A 99 -13.51 15.11 -2.57
C ASP A 99 -14.16 14.88 -1.20
N TRP A 100 -14.49 13.62 -0.89
CA TRP A 100 -15.01 13.25 0.42
C TRP A 100 -13.91 13.36 1.49
N LEU A 101 -12.71 12.85 1.21
CA LEU A 101 -11.55 12.88 2.11
C LEU A 101 -11.14 14.31 2.45
N ASP A 102 -11.10 15.21 1.45
CA ASP A 102 -10.78 16.64 1.63
C ASP A 102 -11.75 17.33 2.60
N ARG A 103 -13.03 17.00 2.50
CA ARG A 103 -14.07 17.58 3.36
C ARG A 103 -14.16 16.97 4.75
N ARG A 104 -13.76 15.73 4.94
CA ARG A 104 -13.99 14.96 6.17
C ARG A 104 -12.73 14.73 6.97
N GLY A 105 -11.56 14.80 6.34
CA GLY A 105 -10.27 14.54 6.97
C GLY A 105 -9.88 13.07 6.99
N ALA A 106 -8.60 12.82 7.26
CA ALA A 106 -7.95 11.53 7.07
C ALA A 106 -8.33 10.47 8.12
N TRP A 107 -8.87 10.88 9.28
CA TRP A 107 -9.30 9.99 10.35
C TRP A 107 -10.76 9.57 10.24
N ARG A 108 -11.54 10.20 9.34
CA ARG A 108 -12.94 9.77 9.12
C ARG A 108 -12.99 8.53 8.24
N ARG A 109 -13.80 7.57 8.63
CA ARG A 109 -14.10 6.38 7.83
C ARG A 109 -15.12 6.72 6.77
N PRO A 110 -14.89 6.34 5.50
CA PRO A 110 -15.94 6.43 4.48
C PRO A 110 -17.18 5.64 4.89
N PRO A 111 -18.36 6.03 4.46
CA PRO A 111 -19.57 5.24 4.70
C PRO A 111 -19.38 3.79 4.22
N GLY A 112 -19.69 2.83 5.07
CA GLY A 112 -19.52 1.40 4.78
C GLY A 112 -18.09 0.86 4.88
N ALA A 113 -17.07 1.71 5.07
CA ALA A 113 -15.70 1.26 5.22
C ALA A 113 -15.38 0.83 6.67
N ALA A 114 -14.52 -0.18 6.79
CA ALA A 114 -14.03 -0.66 8.09
C ALA A 114 -12.92 0.23 8.69
N GLU A 115 -12.27 1.05 7.85
CA GLU A 115 -11.12 1.86 8.25
C GLU A 115 -11.12 3.26 7.60
N SER A 116 -10.46 4.21 8.24
CA SER A 116 -10.12 5.52 7.67
C SER A 116 -8.80 5.44 6.89
N GLN A 117 -8.45 6.51 6.17
CA GLN A 117 -7.16 6.56 5.46
C GLN A 117 -5.97 6.35 6.41
N ARG A 118 -5.98 7.00 7.58
CA ARG A 118 -4.89 6.89 8.56
C ARG A 118 -4.83 5.51 9.22
N GLU A 119 -5.97 4.90 9.50
CA GLU A 119 -6.04 3.53 10.01
C GLU A 119 -5.51 2.54 8.97
N GLY A 120 -5.89 2.69 7.69
CA GLY A 120 -5.36 1.89 6.59
C GLY A 120 -3.84 2.04 6.42
N ILE A 121 -3.31 3.27 6.46
CA ILE A 121 -1.86 3.51 6.42
C ILE A 121 -1.19 2.81 7.61
N ARG A 122 -1.71 2.95 8.83
CA ARG A 122 -1.19 2.27 10.03
C ARG A 122 -1.15 0.76 9.82
N ARG A 123 -2.24 0.16 9.36
CA ARG A 123 -2.33 -1.28 9.08
C ARG A 123 -1.27 -1.72 8.09
N MET A 124 -1.11 -0.98 6.97
CA MET A 124 -0.12 -1.29 5.94
C MET A 124 1.32 -1.21 6.48
N LEU A 125 1.65 -0.19 7.27
CA LEU A 125 2.96 -0.05 7.90
C LEU A 125 3.28 -1.22 8.85
N LEU A 126 2.30 -1.65 9.66
CA LEU A 126 2.43 -2.83 10.52
C LEU A 126 2.61 -4.12 9.70
N GLY A 127 1.97 -4.22 8.52
CA GLY A 127 2.19 -5.30 7.57
C GLY A 127 3.63 -5.33 7.06
N VAL A 128 4.18 -4.18 6.64
CA VAL A 128 5.59 -4.08 6.24
C VAL A 128 6.52 -4.44 7.39
N GLN A 129 6.25 -3.93 8.60
CA GLN A 129 7.04 -4.24 9.80
C GLN A 129 7.10 -5.75 10.07
N ALA A 130 5.97 -6.44 9.97
CA ALA A 130 5.94 -7.90 10.14
C ALA A 130 6.73 -8.63 9.05
N CYS A 131 6.70 -8.15 7.81
CA CYS A 131 7.50 -8.71 6.72
C CYS A 131 9.01 -8.58 6.96
N LEU A 132 9.47 -7.58 7.73
CA LEU A 132 10.89 -7.43 8.07
C LEU A 132 11.44 -8.59 8.91
N ALA A 133 10.59 -9.35 9.59
CA ALA A 133 10.98 -10.56 10.32
C ALA A 133 11.23 -11.77 9.41
N LEU A 134 10.76 -11.74 8.16
CA LEU A 134 10.98 -12.82 7.20
C LEU A 134 12.42 -12.79 6.65
N PRO A 135 12.95 -13.92 6.12
CA PRO A 135 14.27 -13.93 5.51
C PRO A 135 14.41 -12.93 4.34
N GLY A 136 15.46 -12.13 4.34
CA GLY A 136 15.75 -11.19 3.24
C GLY A 136 16.95 -11.63 2.40
N PRO A 137 17.20 -11.05 1.21
CA PRO A 137 16.38 -9.99 0.58
C PRO A 137 14.98 -10.46 0.22
N ARG A 138 14.01 -9.53 0.24
CA ARG A 138 12.59 -9.84 0.00
C ARG A 138 11.94 -8.87 -0.97
N LEU A 139 10.88 -9.36 -1.63
CA LEU A 139 9.99 -8.56 -2.46
C LEU A 139 8.62 -8.48 -1.79
N LEU A 140 8.06 -7.29 -1.66
CA LEU A 140 6.69 -7.03 -1.24
C LEU A 140 5.92 -6.39 -2.40
N VAL A 141 4.82 -6.99 -2.81
CA VAL A 141 3.91 -6.42 -3.81
C VAL A 141 2.62 -5.97 -3.13
N SER A 142 2.39 -4.67 -3.18
CA SER A 142 1.26 -4.00 -2.51
C SER A 142 0.60 -2.99 -3.47
N HIS A 143 0.09 -1.88 -2.95
CA HIS A 143 -0.81 -0.96 -3.62
C HIS A 143 -0.30 0.49 -3.63
N GLY A 144 -1.08 1.34 -4.31
CA GLY A 144 -0.73 2.72 -4.54
C GLY A 144 -0.50 3.51 -3.27
N LEU A 145 -1.41 3.44 -2.30
CA LEU A 145 -1.34 4.25 -1.09
C LEU A 145 -0.07 3.97 -0.27
N LEU A 146 0.24 2.70 0.00
CA LEU A 146 1.45 2.34 0.75
C LEU A 146 2.72 2.87 0.09
N LEU A 147 2.85 2.66 -1.22
CA LEU A 147 4.04 3.10 -1.95
C LEU A 147 4.15 4.63 -1.97
N SER A 148 3.03 5.34 -2.14
CA SER A 148 2.99 6.80 -2.12
C SER A 148 3.43 7.36 -0.77
N VAL A 149 3.00 6.75 0.34
CA VAL A 149 3.43 7.11 1.71
C VAL A 149 4.94 6.88 1.88
N LEU A 150 5.46 5.73 1.45
CA LEU A 150 6.87 5.40 1.60
C LEU A 150 7.78 6.26 0.69
N PHE A 151 7.36 6.58 -0.53
CA PHE A 151 8.08 7.52 -1.40
C PHE A 151 8.07 8.95 -0.84
N TRP A 152 6.96 9.37 -0.24
CA TRP A 152 6.91 10.64 0.47
C TRP A 152 7.87 10.65 1.66
N GLN A 153 7.85 9.62 2.50
CA GLN A 153 8.75 9.50 3.65
C GLN A 153 10.23 9.52 3.24
N GLN A 154 10.58 8.88 2.12
CA GLN A 154 11.95 8.89 1.58
C GLN A 154 12.46 10.30 1.29
N ASN A 155 11.57 11.21 0.86
CA ASN A 155 11.89 12.57 0.42
C ASN A 155 11.41 13.64 1.41
N ARG A 156 10.86 13.23 2.54
CA ARG A 156 10.22 14.12 3.52
C ARG A 156 11.20 15.12 4.10
N PRO A 157 10.93 16.44 4.01
CA PRO A 157 11.64 17.44 4.78
C PRO A 157 11.46 17.24 6.29
N ALA A 158 12.49 17.60 7.07
CA ALA A 158 12.41 17.47 8.52
C ALA A 158 11.25 18.30 9.10
N GLY A 159 10.40 17.65 9.90
CA GLY A 159 9.26 18.30 10.55
C GLY A 159 8.02 18.50 9.70
N GLU A 160 8.01 18.02 8.43
CA GLU A 160 6.80 18.07 7.61
C GLU A 160 5.76 17.07 8.11
N ALA A 161 4.52 17.53 8.31
CA ALA A 161 3.40 16.66 8.69
C ALA A 161 2.96 15.76 7.51
N MET A 162 2.38 14.60 7.84
CA MET A 162 1.85 13.67 6.83
C MET A 162 0.73 14.35 6.04
N PRO A 163 0.83 14.45 4.70
CA PRO A 163 -0.17 15.12 3.89
C PRO A 163 -1.46 14.30 3.80
N LEU A 164 -2.56 14.96 3.44
CA LEU A 164 -3.83 14.30 3.14
C LEU A 164 -3.78 13.53 1.81
N PHE A 165 -3.10 14.10 0.82
CA PHE A 165 -2.90 13.51 -0.51
C PHE A 165 -1.42 13.30 -0.80
N PHE A 166 -1.10 12.16 -1.32
CA PHE A 166 0.26 11.80 -1.74
C PHE A 166 0.36 11.79 -3.26
N PRO A 167 1.54 12.10 -3.84
CA PRO A 167 1.79 11.84 -5.25
C PRO A 167 1.55 10.37 -5.59
N GLU A 168 0.92 10.08 -6.72
CA GLU A 168 0.64 8.70 -7.13
C GLU A 168 1.94 7.91 -7.35
N ALA A 169 2.06 6.76 -6.70
CA ALA A 169 3.16 5.84 -6.92
C ALA A 169 2.99 5.10 -8.25
N PRO A 170 3.98 5.12 -9.16
CA PRO A 170 3.90 4.39 -10.42
C PRO A 170 3.82 2.87 -10.23
N CYS A 171 3.10 2.18 -11.12
CA CYS A 171 3.11 0.73 -11.17
C CYS A 171 4.53 0.19 -11.45
N LEU A 172 4.92 -0.89 -10.76
CA LEU A 172 6.19 -1.61 -10.96
C LEU A 172 7.47 -0.79 -10.74
N GLN A 173 7.38 0.44 -10.24
CA GLN A 173 8.56 1.19 -9.82
C GLN A 173 9.00 0.69 -8.45
N PRO A 174 10.21 0.11 -8.31
CA PRO A 174 10.65 -0.43 -7.02
C PRO A 174 11.07 0.68 -6.07
N LEU A 175 10.66 0.56 -4.82
CA LEU A 175 11.28 1.21 -3.68
C LEU A 175 12.30 0.22 -3.08
N ASP A 176 13.57 0.51 -3.26
CA ASP A 176 14.69 -0.32 -2.82
C ASP A 176 15.29 0.25 -1.55
N VAL A 177 15.08 -0.39 -0.40
CA VAL A 177 15.48 0.18 0.88
C VAL A 177 16.15 -0.84 1.79
N GLN A 178 17.13 -0.41 2.57
CA GLN A 178 17.76 -1.23 3.61
C GLN A 178 16.79 -1.42 4.78
N ASP A 179 16.73 -2.64 5.33
CA ASP A 179 15.78 -3.00 6.39
C ASP A 179 15.85 -2.06 7.61
N ALA A 180 17.06 -1.65 8.01
CA ALA A 180 17.22 -0.73 9.15
C ALA A 180 16.64 0.66 8.85
N VAL A 181 16.80 1.16 7.62
CA VAL A 181 16.23 2.44 7.18
C VAL A 181 14.71 2.34 7.12
N LEU A 182 14.19 1.28 6.50
CA LEU A 182 12.76 1.03 6.41
C LEU A 182 12.11 0.90 7.78
N GLY A 183 12.76 0.18 8.71
CA GLY A 183 12.30 0.07 10.09
C GLY A 183 12.24 1.43 10.82
N GLY A 184 13.23 2.30 10.58
CA GLY A 184 13.21 3.68 11.07
C GLY A 184 12.04 4.49 10.50
N TRP A 185 11.84 4.45 9.18
CA TRP A 185 10.70 5.14 8.55
C TRP A 185 9.35 4.68 9.09
N ILE A 186 9.19 3.36 9.31
CA ILE A 186 7.94 2.81 9.87
C ILE A 186 7.73 3.34 11.29
N ALA A 187 8.77 3.35 12.12
CA ALA A 187 8.66 3.85 13.49
C ALA A 187 8.29 5.34 13.54
N ASP A 188 8.92 6.16 12.68
CA ASP A 188 8.62 7.59 12.56
C ASP A 188 7.17 7.81 12.11
N LEU A 189 6.72 7.13 11.06
CA LEU A 189 5.37 7.24 10.52
C LEU A 189 4.30 6.79 11.54
N LEU A 190 4.55 5.71 12.27
CA LEU A 190 3.63 5.25 13.31
C LEU A 190 3.55 6.25 14.47
N SER A 191 4.68 6.86 14.86
CA SER A 191 4.72 7.91 15.88
C SER A 191 3.95 9.16 15.45
N ASP A 192 4.07 9.57 14.18
CA ASP A 192 3.31 10.69 13.62
C ASP A 192 1.80 10.41 13.65
N LEU A 193 1.39 9.21 13.26
CA LEU A 193 -0.01 8.80 13.32
C LEU A 193 -0.57 8.79 14.74
N ASP A 194 0.23 8.41 15.74
CA ASP A 194 -0.17 8.46 17.14
C ASP A 194 -0.33 9.91 17.63
N ALA A 195 0.59 10.78 17.22
CA ALA A 195 0.53 12.20 17.55
C ALA A 195 -0.67 12.90 16.88
N GLU A 196 -0.93 12.60 15.60
CA GLU A 196 -2.06 13.15 14.84
C GLU A 196 -3.41 12.69 15.44
N ALA A 197 -3.55 11.40 15.76
CA ALA A 197 -4.77 10.84 16.37
C ALA A 197 -5.08 11.50 17.72
N SER A 198 -4.04 11.78 18.53
CA SER A 198 -4.22 12.42 19.84
C SER A 198 -4.72 13.88 19.74
N GLN A 199 -4.61 14.50 18.58
CA GLN A 199 -5.05 15.88 18.31
C GLN A 199 -6.41 15.95 17.62
N ASP A 200 -6.96 14.82 17.12
CA ASP A 200 -8.26 14.79 16.46
C ASP A 200 -9.38 15.07 17.49
N PRO A 201 -10.16 16.16 17.31
CA PRO A 201 -11.20 16.56 18.26
C PRO A 201 -12.36 15.56 18.34
N ASP A 202 -12.55 14.73 17.32
CA ASP A 202 -13.72 13.85 17.22
C ASP A 202 -13.57 12.48 17.90
N ASP A 203 -12.36 12.06 18.24
CA ASP A 203 -12.13 10.87 19.07
C ASP A 203 -12.59 11.09 20.55
N ARG A 204 -12.92 12.32 20.92
CA ARG A 204 -13.46 12.68 22.24
C ARG A 204 -14.99 12.67 22.32
N GLY A 205 -15.69 12.38 21.24
CA GLY A 205 -17.13 12.60 21.08
C GLY A 205 -18.05 11.40 21.26
N ASP A 206 -17.58 10.15 21.18
CA ASP A 206 -18.43 8.96 21.28
C ASP A 206 -18.52 8.35 22.70
N ALA A 207 -18.02 9.05 23.73
CA ALA A 207 -18.12 8.60 25.13
C ALA A 207 -19.28 9.26 25.93
N ALA A 208 -20.22 9.93 25.28
CA ALA A 208 -21.39 10.49 25.96
C ALA A 208 -22.60 10.59 25.03
N ILE A 209 -23.44 9.54 24.93
CA ILE A 209 -24.91 9.60 25.11
C ILE A 209 -25.41 8.17 25.33
#